data_15cc9d365d88f0487f553c78c0ee33ae
#
_entry.id   15cc9d365d88f0487f553c78c0ee33ae
#
_cell.length_a   1.000
_cell.length_b   1.000
_cell.length_c   1.000
_cell.angle_alpha   90.00
_cell.angle_beta   90.00
_cell.angle_gamma   90.00
#
_symmetry.space_group_name_H-M   'P 1'
#
loop_
_entity.id
_entity.type
_entity.pdbx_description
1 polymer ?
#
loop_
_entity_poly.entity_id
_entity_poly.type
_entity_poly.pdbx_seq_one_letter_code
_entity_poly.pdbx_strand_id
1 'polypeptide(L)'
;PAELLAEDLSIRGEVKGSGPVLAVVHNGANGLVTFRWRLKDVAMEAAEKEFAAGEEKLPAGTLLVEDSEIARRAVEELGLRAVRLGAMPDVPKHAVDLPRIAVYSTWGNTQQVGWVRHGLDSYRVPYHLIYKDRVRQGNLRGQFDVILIPSRSGDAKSLVFDIEPANRPLAYTRTSSEPALGLYGESADIAGGMGLAGAQEFERFVREGGVLITLGNASAFPAEFGITRRVDVQSPPAGFYAPGPIVELEVKQPQHPAFYGYANAKIPVNYASGPMLAVPFAKRPEWVAATFNGTVLSGLARGGAAMKNKPALLDIPVGQGRVLLFTTNPMYRWKNPGEFGLLFNTLMHYNDRVPAGAGSR
;
A
#
# COMPACT_ATOMS: atom_id res chain seq x y z
N PRO A 1 -1.09 37.31 -12.59
CA PRO A 1 -0.34 37.04 -13.80
C PRO A 1 0.26 35.64 -13.70
N ALA A 2 0.17 34.85 -14.77
CA ALA A 2 0.80 33.55 -14.89
C ALA A 2 1.89 33.67 -15.96
N GLU A 3 3.05 33.06 -15.70
CA GLU A 3 4.13 32.98 -16.66
C GLU A 3 4.11 31.62 -17.34
N LEU A 4 4.19 31.60 -18.66
CA LEU A 4 4.29 30.36 -19.42
C LEU A 4 5.74 29.87 -19.35
N LEU A 5 5.96 28.70 -18.78
CA LEU A 5 7.27 28.07 -18.76
C LEU A 5 7.62 27.53 -20.16
N ALA A 6 8.81 27.82 -20.63
CA ALA A 6 9.32 27.32 -21.92
C ALA A 6 9.86 25.89 -21.82
N GLU A 7 10.18 25.42 -20.61
CA GLU A 7 10.72 24.10 -20.32
C GLU A 7 10.04 23.50 -19.09
N ASP A 8 10.11 22.20 -18.94
CA ASP A 8 9.61 21.50 -17.76
C ASP A 8 10.36 21.94 -16.49
N LEU A 9 9.63 22.21 -15.43
CA LEU A 9 10.22 22.55 -14.13
C LEU A 9 10.88 21.29 -13.53
N SER A 10 12.22 21.30 -13.46
CA SER A 10 12.96 20.26 -12.74
C SER A 10 13.32 20.76 -11.33
N ILE A 11 12.82 20.07 -10.30
CA ILE A 11 13.17 20.34 -8.91
C ILE A 11 14.35 19.43 -8.56
N ARG A 12 15.50 20.05 -8.29
CA ARG A 12 16.64 19.30 -7.71
C ARG A 12 16.46 19.17 -6.21
N GLY A 13 16.88 18.03 -5.67
CA GLY A 13 16.93 17.84 -4.23
C GLY A 13 18.04 18.63 -3.57
N GLU A 14 17.98 18.70 -2.25
CA GLU A 14 18.90 19.47 -1.43
C GLU A 14 19.55 18.61 -0.35
N VAL A 15 20.87 18.74 -0.19
CA VAL A 15 21.65 18.12 0.90
C VAL A 15 22.32 19.21 1.69
N LYS A 16 22.01 19.34 2.99
CA LYS A 16 22.58 20.31 3.92
C LYS A 16 23.50 19.68 4.95
N GLY A 17 24.33 20.51 5.58
CA GLY A 17 25.16 20.09 6.70
C GLY A 17 26.40 19.28 6.30
N SER A 18 27.02 18.64 7.31
CA SER A 18 28.22 17.83 7.17
C SER A 18 28.18 16.68 8.18
N GLY A 19 28.82 15.55 7.86
CA GLY A 19 28.89 14.40 8.75
C GLY A 19 28.73 13.06 8.01
N PRO A 20 28.94 11.94 8.72
CA PRO A 20 28.97 10.60 8.12
C PRO A 20 27.59 9.97 7.94
N VAL A 21 26.51 10.56 8.44
CA VAL A 21 25.16 10.04 8.32
C VAL A 21 24.30 10.97 7.48
N LEU A 22 23.64 10.44 6.47
CA LEU A 22 22.67 11.14 5.63
C LEU A 22 21.26 10.83 6.12
N ALA A 23 20.56 11.84 6.63
CA ALA A 23 19.16 11.75 7.04
C ALA A 23 18.28 12.26 5.89
N VAL A 24 17.63 11.37 5.15
CA VAL A 24 16.72 11.74 4.05
C VAL A 24 15.34 11.96 4.61
N VAL A 25 14.89 13.22 4.56
CA VAL A 25 13.69 13.69 5.27
C VAL A 25 12.41 13.10 4.69
N HIS A 26 11.60 12.49 5.52
CA HIS A 26 10.28 12.00 5.13
C HIS A 26 9.23 13.11 5.17
N ASN A 27 9.14 13.89 4.11
CA ASN A 27 8.18 15.00 3.97
C ASN A 27 6.96 14.64 3.10
N GLY A 28 6.66 13.35 2.92
CA GLY A 28 5.58 12.86 2.06
C GLY A 28 5.95 12.76 0.57
N ALA A 29 7.21 12.96 0.21
CA ALA A 29 7.66 12.80 -1.18
C ALA A 29 7.60 11.34 -1.62
N ASN A 30 6.84 11.04 -2.66
CA ASN A 30 6.74 9.68 -3.23
C ASN A 30 8.09 9.15 -3.74
N GLY A 31 9.02 10.04 -4.10
CA GLY A 31 10.38 9.68 -4.52
C GLY A 31 11.21 8.92 -3.48
N LEU A 32 10.80 8.93 -2.19
CA LEU A 32 11.48 8.18 -1.13
C LEU A 32 11.45 6.66 -1.39
N VAL A 33 10.34 6.15 -1.94
CA VAL A 33 10.27 4.74 -2.32
C VAL A 33 11.29 4.41 -3.41
N THR A 34 11.42 5.27 -4.42
CA THR A 34 12.43 5.13 -5.47
C THR A 34 13.85 5.20 -4.91
N PHE A 35 14.09 6.12 -3.97
CA PHE A 35 15.38 6.26 -3.29
C PHE A 35 15.77 4.94 -2.60
N ARG A 36 14.85 4.32 -1.83
CA ARG A 36 15.11 3.06 -1.13
C ARG A 36 15.46 1.92 -2.10
N TRP A 37 14.67 1.73 -3.17
CA TRP A 37 14.91 0.65 -4.13
C TRP A 37 16.13 0.89 -5.01
N ARG A 38 16.45 2.15 -5.33
CA ARG A 38 17.67 2.50 -6.06
C ARG A 38 18.92 2.15 -5.29
N LEU A 39 18.90 2.29 -3.96
CA LEU A 39 19.99 1.97 -3.05
C LEU A 39 19.73 0.63 -2.33
N LYS A 40 19.26 -0.37 -3.07
CA LYS A 40 18.83 -1.67 -2.54
C LYS A 40 19.91 -2.40 -1.73
N ASP A 41 21.17 -2.24 -2.10
CA ASP A 41 22.32 -2.92 -1.49
C ASP A 41 22.93 -2.11 -0.31
N VAL A 42 22.34 -0.96 0.02
CA VAL A 42 22.78 -0.10 1.12
C VAL A 42 21.85 -0.30 2.32
N ALA A 43 22.45 -0.58 3.49
CA ALA A 43 21.70 -0.67 4.74
C ALA A 43 21.08 0.69 5.09
N MET A 44 19.79 0.69 5.41
CA MET A 44 19.05 1.87 5.83
C MET A 44 18.20 1.57 7.06
N GLU A 45 18.07 2.57 7.92
CA GLU A 45 17.14 2.56 9.04
C GLU A 45 16.14 3.70 8.86
N ALA A 46 14.96 3.59 9.46
CA ALA A 46 14.00 4.68 9.57
C ALA A 46 13.82 5.08 11.01
N ALA A 47 13.82 6.36 11.30
CA ALA A 47 13.51 6.89 12.61
C ALA A 47 12.02 6.71 12.91
N GLU A 48 11.66 6.11 14.05
CA GLU A 48 10.26 5.89 14.46
C GLU A 48 9.64 7.11 15.16
N LYS A 49 10.46 8.12 15.48
CA LYS A 49 10.05 9.35 16.13
C LYS A 49 10.75 10.56 15.54
N GLU A 50 10.14 11.73 15.73
CA GLU A 50 10.78 13.01 15.44
C GLU A 50 12.06 13.17 16.29
N PHE A 51 13.11 13.74 15.70
CA PHE A 51 14.36 14.02 16.37
C PHE A 51 14.98 15.33 15.92
N ALA A 52 15.87 15.90 16.75
CA ALA A 52 16.58 17.14 16.45
C ALA A 52 17.80 16.86 15.57
N ALA A 53 18.00 17.73 14.56
CA ALA A 53 19.17 17.77 13.69
C ALA A 53 19.69 19.23 13.64
N GLY A 54 20.48 19.62 14.64
CA GLY A 54 20.82 21.02 14.88
C GLY A 54 19.60 21.82 15.32
N GLU A 55 19.30 22.90 14.61
CA GLU A 55 18.13 23.75 14.87
C GLU A 55 16.83 23.19 14.24
N GLU A 56 16.93 22.17 13.44
CA GLU A 56 15.81 21.56 12.70
C GLU A 56 15.30 20.29 13.39
N LYS A 57 14.01 20.05 13.23
CA LYS A 57 13.37 18.78 13.63
C LYS A 57 13.05 17.94 12.41
N LEU A 58 13.52 16.71 12.40
CA LEU A 58 13.26 15.75 11.34
C LEU A 58 12.15 14.78 11.77
N PRO A 59 11.14 14.52 10.92
CA PRO A 59 9.97 13.72 11.30
C PRO A 59 10.27 12.23 11.39
N ALA A 60 9.36 11.50 12.03
CA ALA A 60 9.32 10.04 11.94
C ALA A 60 9.26 9.57 10.48
N GLY A 61 9.85 8.42 10.18
CA GLY A 61 10.01 7.89 8.83
C GLY A 61 11.24 8.43 8.08
N THR A 62 11.96 9.44 8.63
CA THR A 62 13.22 9.91 8.05
C THR A 62 14.19 8.74 7.89
N LEU A 63 14.67 8.53 6.66
CA LEU A 63 15.60 7.45 6.34
C LEU A 63 17.03 7.85 6.73
N LEU A 64 17.69 6.97 7.43
CA LEU A 64 19.06 7.14 7.93
C LEU A 64 19.98 6.16 7.18
N VAL A 65 20.98 6.71 6.52
CA VAL A 65 21.92 5.93 5.71
C VAL A 65 23.33 6.49 5.86
N GLU A 66 24.35 5.68 5.63
CA GLU A 66 25.72 6.17 5.56
C GLU A 66 25.86 7.21 4.44
N ASP A 67 26.49 8.33 4.75
CA ASP A 67 26.72 9.40 3.78
C ASP A 67 27.69 8.94 2.68
N SER A 68 27.22 8.96 1.46
CA SER A 68 27.98 8.57 0.29
C SER A 68 27.61 9.43 -0.92
N GLU A 69 28.53 9.53 -1.88
CA GLU A 69 28.27 10.26 -3.12
C GLU A 69 27.03 9.71 -3.87
N ILE A 70 26.88 8.38 -3.90
CA ILE A 70 25.74 7.72 -4.55
C ILE A 70 24.42 8.09 -3.88
N ALA A 71 24.38 8.12 -2.53
CA ALA A 71 23.19 8.50 -1.78
C ALA A 71 22.84 9.98 -1.97
N ARG A 72 23.84 10.88 -1.90
CA ARG A 72 23.61 12.32 -2.13
C ARG A 72 23.09 12.59 -3.55
N ARG A 73 23.72 11.98 -4.55
CA ARG A 73 23.30 12.10 -5.95
C ARG A 73 21.87 11.60 -6.14
N ALA A 74 21.49 10.49 -5.49
CA ALA A 74 20.11 10.00 -5.53
C ALA A 74 19.12 10.99 -4.91
N VAL A 75 19.48 11.65 -3.79
CA VAL A 75 18.68 12.71 -3.18
C VAL A 75 18.46 13.87 -4.17
N GLU A 76 19.55 14.35 -4.79
CA GLU A 76 19.50 15.47 -5.74
C GLU A 76 18.66 15.16 -6.98
N GLU A 77 18.86 13.99 -7.60
CA GLU A 77 18.15 13.57 -8.81
C GLU A 77 16.68 13.28 -8.58
N LEU A 78 16.30 12.84 -7.37
CA LEU A 78 14.91 12.52 -7.02
C LEU A 78 14.15 13.71 -6.39
N GLY A 79 14.77 14.88 -6.32
CA GLY A 79 14.14 16.07 -5.73
C GLY A 79 13.86 15.93 -4.23
N LEU A 80 14.64 15.12 -3.52
CA LEU A 80 14.48 14.87 -2.09
C LEU A 80 15.25 15.88 -1.26
N ARG A 81 14.95 15.90 0.03
CA ARG A 81 15.68 16.74 1.00
C ARG A 81 16.42 15.84 1.97
N ALA A 82 17.68 16.17 2.25
CA ALA A 82 18.47 15.46 3.24
C ALA A 82 19.34 16.39 4.08
N VAL A 83 19.65 15.95 5.29
CA VAL A 83 20.56 16.60 6.22
C VAL A 83 21.67 15.64 6.60
N ARG A 84 22.92 16.08 6.52
CA ARG A 84 24.07 15.30 6.99
C ARG A 84 24.26 15.55 8.49
N LEU A 85 24.36 14.45 9.24
CA LEU A 85 24.47 14.44 10.69
C LEU A 85 25.86 14.00 11.12
N GLY A 86 26.34 14.57 12.23
CA GLY A 86 27.64 14.20 12.82
C GLY A 86 27.68 12.79 13.42
N ALA A 87 26.51 12.25 13.77
CA ALA A 87 26.37 10.89 14.29
C ALA A 87 24.94 10.36 14.02
N MET A 88 24.77 9.04 14.13
CA MET A 88 23.46 8.40 14.12
C MET A 88 22.62 8.92 15.29
N PRO A 89 21.36 9.36 15.05
CA PRO A 89 20.52 9.89 16.11
C PRO A 89 20.14 8.81 17.12
N ASP A 90 20.08 9.19 18.39
CA ASP A 90 19.63 8.33 19.49
C ASP A 90 18.09 8.34 19.62
N VAL A 91 17.43 7.67 18.69
CA VAL A 91 15.97 7.50 18.66
C VAL A 91 15.63 6.05 18.30
N PRO A 92 14.44 5.56 18.67
CA PRO A 92 13.95 4.30 18.15
C PRO A 92 13.98 4.29 16.62
N LYS A 93 14.45 3.22 16.05
CA LYS A 93 14.56 3.04 14.60
C LYS A 93 14.50 1.57 14.23
N HIS A 94 14.09 1.29 13.01
CA HIS A 94 14.02 -0.06 12.45
C HIS A 94 14.72 -0.11 11.09
N ALA A 95 15.16 -1.29 10.71
CA ALA A 95 15.73 -1.53 9.39
C ALA A 95 14.66 -1.42 8.31
N VAL A 96 14.96 -0.69 7.24
CA VAL A 96 14.08 -0.58 6.06
C VAL A 96 14.52 -1.65 5.06
N ASP A 97 14.12 -2.89 5.32
CA ASP A 97 14.40 -4.03 4.45
C ASP A 97 13.54 -3.99 3.19
N LEU A 98 14.02 -4.58 2.11
CA LEU A 98 13.29 -4.65 0.85
C LEU A 98 12.48 -5.94 0.77
N PRO A 99 11.13 -5.86 0.69
CA PRO A 99 10.29 -7.03 0.54
C PRO A 99 10.36 -7.61 -0.87
N ARG A 100 10.20 -8.92 -0.97
CA ARG A 100 9.82 -9.59 -2.20
C ARG A 100 8.31 -9.40 -2.39
N ILE A 101 7.93 -8.55 -3.34
CA ILE A 101 6.54 -8.13 -3.55
C ILE A 101 5.89 -8.97 -4.64
N ALA A 102 4.70 -9.50 -4.39
CA ALA A 102 3.79 -9.99 -5.42
C ALA A 102 2.56 -9.09 -5.55
N VAL A 103 2.10 -8.89 -6.77
CA VAL A 103 0.81 -8.27 -7.08
C VAL A 103 -0.10 -9.34 -7.66
N TYR A 104 -1.19 -9.66 -6.96
CA TYR A 104 -2.17 -10.62 -7.44
C TYR A 104 -3.10 -9.99 -8.47
N SER A 105 -3.26 -10.65 -9.61
CA SER A 105 -4.19 -10.27 -10.67
C SER A 105 -5.23 -11.35 -10.90
N THR A 106 -6.48 -10.96 -11.01
CA THR A 106 -7.52 -11.77 -11.65
C THR A 106 -7.38 -11.66 -13.18
N TRP A 107 -7.99 -12.60 -13.90
CA TRP A 107 -8.05 -12.54 -15.36
C TRP A 107 -9.21 -11.69 -15.88
N GLY A 108 -10.34 -11.72 -15.18
CA GLY A 108 -11.57 -11.07 -15.61
C GLY A 108 -11.68 -9.58 -15.33
N ASN A 109 -10.84 -9.02 -14.45
CA ASN A 109 -10.91 -7.60 -14.08
C ASN A 109 -9.52 -7.04 -13.75
N THR A 110 -8.84 -6.49 -14.75
CA THR A 110 -7.43 -6.09 -14.67
C THR A 110 -7.21 -4.58 -14.58
N GLN A 111 -8.25 -3.76 -14.69
CA GLN A 111 -8.09 -2.29 -14.76
C GLN A 111 -7.39 -1.72 -13.52
N GLN A 112 -7.80 -2.13 -12.33
CA GLN A 112 -7.21 -1.63 -11.08
C GLN A 112 -5.81 -2.19 -10.84
N VAL A 113 -5.57 -3.44 -11.27
CA VAL A 113 -4.22 -4.01 -11.29
C VAL A 113 -3.30 -3.17 -12.18
N GLY A 114 -3.79 -2.72 -13.34
CA GLY A 114 -3.06 -1.83 -14.24
C GLY A 114 -2.63 -0.54 -13.57
N TRP A 115 -3.50 0.10 -12.77
CA TRP A 115 -3.15 1.33 -12.05
C TRP A 115 -2.13 1.10 -10.95
N VAL A 116 -2.23 0.00 -10.20
CA VAL A 116 -1.21 -0.37 -9.20
C VAL A 116 0.13 -0.62 -9.87
N ARG A 117 0.16 -1.40 -10.96
CA ARG A 117 1.38 -1.66 -11.73
C ARG A 117 1.98 -0.37 -12.27
N HIS A 118 1.16 0.50 -12.87
CA HIS A 118 1.62 1.81 -13.32
C HIS A 118 2.28 2.62 -12.20
N GLY A 119 1.70 2.61 -10.99
CA GLY A 119 2.30 3.24 -9.81
C GLY A 119 3.64 2.64 -9.43
N LEU A 120 3.72 1.32 -9.29
CA LEU A 120 4.95 0.64 -8.93
C LEU A 120 6.05 0.83 -9.99
N ASP A 121 5.69 0.71 -11.28
CA ASP A 121 6.62 0.90 -12.41
C ASP A 121 7.15 2.34 -12.47
N SER A 122 6.28 3.34 -12.31
CA SER A 122 6.65 4.76 -12.34
C SER A 122 7.64 5.14 -11.24
N TYR A 123 7.50 4.52 -10.06
CA TYR A 123 8.41 4.73 -8.93
C TYR A 123 9.50 3.65 -8.82
N ARG A 124 9.63 2.78 -9.83
CA ARG A 124 10.67 1.74 -9.93
C ARG A 124 10.67 0.77 -8.74
N VAL A 125 9.50 0.43 -8.23
CA VAL A 125 9.32 -0.60 -7.20
C VAL A 125 9.15 -1.95 -7.89
N PRO A 126 10.07 -2.90 -7.75
CA PRO A 126 9.97 -4.19 -8.39
C PRO A 126 8.90 -5.06 -7.74
N TYR A 127 8.20 -5.83 -8.55
CA TYR A 127 7.18 -6.78 -8.10
C TYR A 127 7.08 -7.96 -9.07
N HIS A 128 6.47 -9.03 -8.60
CA HIS A 128 6.07 -10.18 -9.40
C HIS A 128 4.56 -10.15 -9.61
N LEU A 129 4.11 -10.15 -10.86
CA LEU A 129 2.69 -10.32 -11.16
C LEU A 129 2.34 -11.80 -11.04
N ILE A 130 1.37 -12.14 -10.18
CA ILE A 130 0.94 -13.51 -9.95
C ILE A 130 -0.55 -13.68 -10.22
N TYR A 131 -0.92 -14.84 -10.72
CA TYR A 131 -2.28 -15.23 -11.04
C TYR A 131 -2.71 -16.47 -10.25
N LYS A 132 -3.96 -16.89 -10.44
CA LYS A 132 -4.56 -18.03 -9.75
C LYS A 132 -3.68 -19.31 -9.76
N ASP A 133 -3.03 -19.58 -10.89
CA ASP A 133 -2.23 -20.80 -11.04
C ASP A 133 -1.01 -20.78 -10.09
N ARG A 134 -0.35 -19.63 -9.99
CA ARG A 134 0.76 -19.47 -9.03
C ARG A 134 0.29 -19.53 -7.58
N VAL A 135 -0.87 -18.95 -7.27
CA VAL A 135 -1.44 -18.99 -5.91
C VAL A 135 -1.77 -20.42 -5.51
N ARG A 136 -2.42 -21.17 -6.40
CA ARG A 136 -2.81 -22.58 -6.17
C ARG A 136 -1.63 -23.53 -5.98
N GLN A 137 -0.44 -23.20 -6.49
CA GLN A 137 0.77 -23.98 -6.28
C GLN A 137 1.28 -23.95 -4.82
N GLY A 138 0.80 -22.99 -4.03
CA GLY A 138 1.20 -22.86 -2.63
C GLY A 138 2.62 -22.33 -2.44
N ASN A 139 3.15 -22.51 -1.21
CA ASN A 139 4.48 -22.01 -0.82
C ASN A 139 4.71 -20.53 -1.15
N LEU A 140 3.70 -19.70 -0.89
CA LEU A 140 3.76 -18.26 -1.18
C LEU A 140 4.77 -17.56 -0.27
N ARG A 141 4.83 -17.93 1.02
CA ARG A 141 5.76 -17.32 1.98
C ARG A 141 7.24 -17.60 1.66
N GLY A 142 7.53 -18.74 1.09
CA GLY A 142 8.90 -19.06 0.63
C GLY A 142 9.40 -18.12 -0.47
N GLN A 143 8.51 -17.49 -1.22
CA GLN A 143 8.86 -16.63 -2.36
C GLN A 143 8.57 -15.14 -2.14
N PHE A 144 7.59 -14.80 -1.31
CA PHE A 144 7.12 -13.43 -1.13
C PHE A 144 7.07 -13.05 0.35
N ASP A 145 7.32 -11.79 0.62
CA ASP A 145 7.19 -11.19 1.94
C ASP A 145 5.90 -10.36 2.02
N VAL A 146 5.54 -9.73 0.90
CA VAL A 146 4.32 -8.93 0.76
C VAL A 146 3.53 -9.40 -0.46
N ILE A 147 2.22 -9.61 -0.29
CA ILE A 147 1.30 -9.79 -1.42
C ILE A 147 0.29 -8.67 -1.40
N LEU A 148 0.20 -7.96 -2.52
CA LEU A 148 -0.75 -6.88 -2.74
C LEU A 148 -1.89 -7.36 -3.62
N ILE A 149 -3.14 -7.23 -3.14
CA ILE A 149 -4.35 -7.48 -3.93
C ILE A 149 -5.00 -6.14 -4.27
N PRO A 150 -4.87 -5.68 -5.51
CA PRO A 150 -5.53 -4.46 -5.97
C PRO A 150 -7.05 -4.55 -5.87
N SER A 151 -7.71 -3.40 -5.82
CA SER A 151 -9.17 -3.34 -5.92
C SER A 151 -9.67 -3.98 -7.22
N ARG A 152 -10.90 -4.45 -7.20
CA ARG A 152 -11.60 -4.90 -8.41
C ARG A 152 -13.08 -4.53 -8.32
N SER A 153 -13.79 -4.55 -9.44
CA SER A 153 -15.25 -4.47 -9.45
C SER A 153 -15.88 -5.78 -8.97
N GLY A 154 -16.96 -5.70 -8.24
CA GLY A 154 -17.67 -6.85 -7.68
C GLY A 154 -17.35 -7.10 -6.21
N ASP A 155 -17.83 -8.21 -5.70
CA ASP A 155 -17.71 -8.66 -4.31
C ASP A 155 -16.48 -9.57 -4.10
N ALA A 156 -16.28 -10.03 -2.87
CA ALA A 156 -15.18 -10.94 -2.55
C ALA A 156 -15.29 -12.30 -3.26
N LYS A 157 -16.51 -12.78 -3.54
CA LYS A 157 -16.70 -14.02 -4.31
C LYS A 157 -16.19 -13.85 -5.73
N SER A 158 -16.46 -12.73 -6.36
CA SER A 158 -15.93 -12.41 -7.69
C SER A 158 -14.40 -12.36 -7.72
N LEU A 159 -13.74 -11.94 -6.62
CA LEU A 159 -12.29 -12.00 -6.51
C LEU A 159 -11.77 -13.45 -6.46
N VAL A 160 -12.49 -14.32 -5.77
CA VAL A 160 -12.07 -15.71 -5.54
C VAL A 160 -12.37 -16.60 -6.75
N PHE A 161 -13.54 -16.44 -7.37
CA PHE A 161 -14.00 -17.33 -8.45
C PHE A 161 -13.81 -16.75 -9.85
N ASP A 162 -13.63 -15.44 -9.98
CA ASP A 162 -13.32 -14.69 -11.20
C ASP A 162 -14.24 -15.02 -12.39
N ILE A 163 -13.71 -15.54 -13.47
CA ILE A 163 -14.45 -15.92 -14.68
C ILE A 163 -15.13 -17.26 -14.47
N GLU A 164 -16.43 -17.36 -14.75
CA GLU A 164 -17.17 -18.61 -14.69
C GLU A 164 -16.55 -19.67 -15.61
N PRO A 165 -16.38 -20.91 -15.13
CA PRO A 165 -15.92 -22.02 -15.96
C PRO A 165 -16.86 -22.30 -17.13
N ALA A 166 -16.30 -22.50 -18.30
CA ALA A 166 -17.03 -22.89 -19.51
C ALA A 166 -16.86 -24.41 -19.79
N ASN A 167 -17.61 -24.92 -20.79
CA ASN A 167 -17.51 -26.31 -21.20
C ASN A 167 -16.15 -26.70 -21.80
N ARG A 168 -15.30 -25.74 -22.08
CA ARG A 168 -13.93 -25.90 -22.55
C ARG A 168 -13.01 -24.89 -21.86
N PRO A 169 -11.71 -25.22 -21.69
CA PRO A 169 -10.74 -24.26 -21.16
C PRO A 169 -10.69 -22.99 -21.99
N LEU A 170 -10.54 -21.84 -21.31
CA LEU A 170 -10.30 -20.54 -21.91
C LEU A 170 -8.79 -20.26 -21.86
N ALA A 171 -8.07 -20.72 -22.89
CA ALA A 171 -6.62 -20.53 -22.95
C ALA A 171 -6.25 -19.06 -23.17
N TYR A 172 -5.24 -18.60 -22.44
CA TYR A 172 -4.58 -17.29 -22.62
C TYR A 172 -3.08 -17.52 -22.78
N THR A 173 -2.70 -18.00 -23.94
CA THR A 173 -1.32 -18.37 -24.29
C THR A 173 -0.95 -17.75 -25.63
N ARG A 174 0.33 -17.45 -25.79
CA ARG A 174 0.85 -16.92 -27.06
C ARG A 174 0.73 -17.96 -28.17
N THR A 175 0.21 -17.53 -29.30
CA THR A 175 0.13 -18.30 -30.54
C THR A 175 0.65 -17.49 -31.72
N SER A 176 0.81 -18.12 -32.87
CA SER A 176 1.19 -17.43 -34.12
C SER A 176 0.14 -16.41 -34.58
N SER A 177 -1.15 -16.70 -34.32
CA SER A 177 -2.27 -15.81 -34.64
C SER A 177 -2.46 -14.71 -33.60
N GLU A 178 -2.03 -14.95 -32.35
CA GLU A 178 -2.22 -14.04 -31.21
C GLU A 178 -0.88 -13.80 -30.49
N PRO A 179 0.07 -13.09 -31.12
CA PRO A 179 1.43 -12.94 -30.59
C PRO A 179 1.52 -12.02 -29.37
N ALA A 180 0.49 -11.22 -29.10
CA ALA A 180 0.44 -10.32 -27.95
C ALA A 180 -0.11 -10.99 -26.69
N LEU A 181 -0.72 -12.16 -26.76
CA LEU A 181 -1.13 -12.91 -25.57
C LEU A 181 0.11 -13.41 -24.83
N GLY A 182 -0.01 -13.57 -23.52
CA GLY A 182 1.06 -14.10 -22.67
C GLY A 182 2.17 -13.12 -22.31
N LEU A 183 2.10 -11.82 -22.71
CA LEU A 183 3.15 -10.84 -22.39
C LEU A 183 3.36 -10.64 -20.87
N TYR A 184 2.31 -10.77 -20.07
CA TYR A 184 2.35 -10.55 -18.61
C TYR A 184 2.05 -11.82 -17.81
N GLY A 185 1.71 -12.90 -18.46
CA GLY A 185 1.41 -14.19 -17.87
C GLY A 185 0.60 -15.04 -18.84
N GLU A 186 0.69 -16.36 -18.68
CA GLU A 186 -0.04 -17.33 -19.48
C GLU A 186 -0.84 -18.26 -18.57
N SER A 187 -1.95 -18.77 -19.08
CA SER A 187 -2.74 -19.83 -18.44
C SER A 187 -3.38 -20.70 -19.50
N ALA A 188 -3.36 -22.00 -19.27
CA ALA A 188 -4.08 -22.93 -20.10
C ALA A 188 -5.60 -22.78 -19.95
N ASP A 189 -6.05 -22.22 -18.83
CA ASP A 189 -7.45 -21.89 -18.56
C ASP A 189 -7.54 -20.72 -17.58
N ILE A 190 -8.03 -19.57 -18.02
CA ILE A 190 -8.20 -18.39 -17.19
C ILE A 190 -9.47 -18.42 -16.31
N ALA A 191 -10.34 -19.39 -16.47
CA ALA A 191 -11.59 -19.51 -15.71
C ALA A 191 -11.40 -20.05 -14.29
N GLY A 192 -12.36 -19.79 -13.40
CA GLY A 192 -12.45 -20.38 -12.06
C GLY A 192 -11.60 -19.72 -10.99
N GLY A 193 -11.00 -18.54 -11.22
CA GLY A 193 -10.27 -17.75 -10.24
C GLY A 193 -9.26 -18.52 -9.38
N MET A 194 -8.90 -18.00 -8.21
CA MET A 194 -8.04 -18.71 -7.26
C MET A 194 -8.79 -19.87 -6.55
N GLY A 195 -10.11 -19.76 -6.43
CA GLY A 195 -10.95 -20.69 -5.70
C GLY A 195 -10.69 -20.73 -4.19
N LEU A 196 -11.37 -21.62 -3.48
CA LEU A 196 -11.17 -21.77 -2.03
C LEU A 196 -9.76 -22.25 -1.69
N ALA A 197 -9.16 -23.10 -2.53
CA ALA A 197 -7.78 -23.55 -2.33
C ALA A 197 -6.80 -22.36 -2.33
N GLY A 198 -6.96 -21.41 -3.28
CA GLY A 198 -6.13 -20.21 -3.30
C GLY A 198 -6.39 -19.29 -2.11
N ALA A 199 -7.64 -19.18 -1.65
CA ALA A 199 -7.96 -18.42 -0.44
C ALA A 199 -7.25 -19.01 0.80
N GLN A 200 -7.19 -20.33 0.91
CA GLN A 200 -6.43 -21.02 1.97
C GLN A 200 -4.92 -20.78 1.87
N GLU A 201 -4.36 -20.69 0.66
CA GLU A 201 -2.95 -20.37 0.48
C GLU A 201 -2.62 -18.92 0.92
N PHE A 202 -3.52 -17.96 0.70
CA PHE A 202 -3.38 -16.62 1.26
C PHE A 202 -3.47 -16.63 2.79
N GLU A 203 -4.38 -17.39 3.40
CA GLU A 203 -4.42 -17.54 4.85
C GLU A 203 -3.12 -18.13 5.38
N ARG A 204 -2.62 -19.21 4.76
CA ARG A 204 -1.35 -19.85 5.11
C ARG A 204 -0.19 -18.85 5.00
N PHE A 205 -0.08 -18.13 3.88
CA PHE A 205 0.94 -17.11 3.66
C PHE A 205 1.01 -16.11 4.82
N VAL A 206 -0.14 -15.58 5.24
CA VAL A 206 -0.18 -14.63 6.36
C VAL A 206 0.19 -15.30 7.68
N ARG A 207 -0.34 -16.49 7.96
CA ARG A 207 -0.04 -17.21 9.20
C ARG A 207 1.44 -17.55 9.36
N GLU A 208 2.14 -17.75 8.27
CA GLU A 208 3.58 -18.03 8.21
C GLU A 208 4.47 -16.75 8.21
N GLY A 209 3.88 -15.58 8.44
CA GLY A 209 4.62 -14.31 8.58
C GLY A 209 4.59 -13.39 7.38
N GLY A 210 3.78 -13.69 6.36
CA GLY A 210 3.56 -12.81 5.21
C GLY A 210 2.70 -11.60 5.55
N VAL A 211 2.86 -10.54 4.77
CA VAL A 211 2.04 -9.32 4.84
C VAL A 211 1.09 -9.29 3.65
N LEU A 212 -0.21 -9.37 3.91
CA LEU A 212 -1.26 -9.26 2.90
C LEU A 212 -1.84 -7.85 2.91
N ILE A 213 -1.72 -7.14 1.80
CA ILE A 213 -2.28 -5.79 1.61
C ILE A 213 -3.42 -5.90 0.61
N THR A 214 -4.58 -5.38 0.95
CA THR A 214 -5.74 -5.33 0.05
C THR A 214 -6.23 -3.90 -0.13
N LEU A 215 -6.62 -3.54 -1.35
CA LEU A 215 -7.08 -2.20 -1.70
C LEU A 215 -8.55 -2.20 -2.12
N GLY A 216 -9.30 -1.18 -1.69
CA GLY A 216 -10.69 -0.98 -2.09
C GLY A 216 -11.56 -2.21 -1.84
N ASN A 217 -12.32 -2.64 -2.83
CA ASN A 217 -13.24 -3.79 -2.72
C ASN A 217 -12.56 -5.11 -2.38
N ALA A 218 -11.26 -5.29 -2.71
CA ALA A 218 -10.52 -6.47 -2.34
C ALA A 218 -10.40 -6.64 -0.82
N SER A 219 -10.59 -5.56 -0.04
CA SER A 219 -10.53 -5.61 1.43
C SER A 219 -11.71 -6.36 2.07
N ALA A 220 -12.75 -6.69 1.32
CA ALA A 220 -13.81 -7.59 1.78
C ALA A 220 -13.34 -9.06 1.81
N PHE A 221 -12.41 -9.45 0.93
CA PHE A 221 -11.97 -10.83 0.79
C PHE A 221 -11.42 -11.45 2.09
N PRO A 222 -10.45 -10.84 2.80
CA PRO A 222 -9.93 -11.44 4.02
C PRO A 222 -10.97 -11.58 5.14
N ALA A 223 -11.97 -10.71 5.17
CA ALA A 223 -13.07 -10.75 6.14
C ALA A 223 -14.08 -11.85 5.81
N GLU A 224 -14.59 -11.89 4.57
CA GLU A 224 -15.62 -12.86 4.16
C GLU A 224 -15.10 -14.29 4.03
N PHE A 225 -13.82 -14.48 3.73
CA PHE A 225 -13.19 -15.81 3.63
C PHE A 225 -12.43 -16.23 4.90
N GLY A 226 -12.63 -15.52 6.02
CA GLY A 226 -12.20 -15.95 7.36
C GLY A 226 -10.72 -15.78 7.68
N ILE A 227 -9.95 -15.07 6.84
CA ILE A 227 -8.54 -14.74 7.13
C ILE A 227 -8.49 -13.75 8.31
N THR A 228 -9.37 -12.73 8.30
CA THR A 228 -9.53 -11.76 9.40
C THR A 228 -10.87 -11.99 10.13
N ARG A 229 -10.86 -12.88 11.11
CA ARG A 229 -12.08 -13.46 11.73
C ARG A 229 -12.95 -12.50 12.55
N ARG A 230 -12.52 -11.27 12.80
CA ARG A 230 -13.23 -10.29 13.66
C ARG A 230 -13.48 -8.97 12.93
N VAL A 231 -13.52 -9.05 11.62
CA VAL A 231 -13.88 -7.93 10.75
C VAL A 231 -15.11 -8.32 9.96
N ASP A 232 -16.15 -7.50 10.05
CA ASP A 232 -17.40 -7.71 9.31
C ASP A 232 -17.46 -6.76 8.12
N VAL A 233 -17.95 -7.26 7.01
CA VAL A 233 -18.33 -6.45 5.85
C VAL A 233 -19.79 -6.04 6.01
N GLN A 234 -20.03 -4.75 6.10
CA GLN A 234 -21.37 -4.18 6.26
C GLN A 234 -21.93 -3.73 4.91
N SER A 235 -23.19 -3.99 4.68
CA SER A 235 -23.91 -3.40 3.56
C SER A 235 -24.01 -1.88 3.74
N PRO A 236 -23.70 -1.08 2.73
CA PRO A 236 -23.97 0.34 2.79
C PRO A 236 -25.47 0.60 2.92
N PRO A 237 -25.89 1.69 3.60
CA PRO A 237 -27.30 2.03 3.72
C PRO A 237 -27.92 2.31 2.36
N ALA A 238 -29.26 2.14 2.28
CA ALA A 238 -30.00 2.42 1.07
C ALA A 238 -29.74 3.85 0.56
N GLY A 239 -29.50 3.98 -0.74
CA GLY A 239 -29.19 5.26 -1.38
C GLY A 239 -27.74 5.73 -1.23
N PHE A 240 -26.86 4.99 -0.55
CA PHE A 240 -25.44 5.30 -0.56
C PHE A 240 -24.85 5.11 -1.95
N TYR A 241 -24.10 6.13 -2.42
CA TYR A 241 -23.43 6.09 -3.71
C TYR A 241 -22.16 6.94 -3.68
N ALA A 242 -21.01 6.33 -3.90
CA ALA A 242 -19.71 6.99 -3.84
C ALA A 242 -18.75 6.37 -4.90
N PRO A 243 -18.88 6.76 -6.18
CA PRO A 243 -18.17 6.11 -7.29
C PRO A 243 -16.69 6.50 -7.44
N GLY A 244 -16.19 7.34 -6.56
CA GLY A 244 -14.79 7.79 -6.57
C GLY A 244 -14.59 9.23 -6.08
N PRO A 245 -15.33 9.69 -5.06
CA PRO A 245 -15.05 10.99 -4.44
C PRO A 245 -13.70 10.99 -3.74
N ILE A 246 -13.17 12.19 -3.52
CA ILE A 246 -12.12 12.43 -2.52
C ILE A 246 -12.83 12.70 -1.19
N VAL A 247 -12.47 11.91 -0.20
CA VAL A 247 -13.02 12.00 1.16
C VAL A 247 -11.90 12.23 2.16
N GLU A 248 -12.25 12.67 3.36
CA GLU A 248 -11.27 12.91 4.41
C GLU A 248 -11.11 11.68 5.30
N LEU A 249 -9.90 11.15 5.34
CA LEU A 249 -9.44 10.14 6.28
C LEU A 249 -8.93 10.82 7.55
N GLU A 250 -9.24 10.27 8.70
CA GLU A 250 -8.75 10.70 10.01
C GLU A 250 -7.82 9.64 10.60
N VAL A 251 -6.56 10.01 10.82
CA VAL A 251 -5.53 9.15 11.40
C VAL A 251 -5.84 8.91 12.88
N LYS A 252 -5.89 7.65 13.30
CA LYS A 252 -6.12 7.23 14.68
C LYS A 252 -4.83 6.79 15.38
N GLN A 253 -3.85 6.35 14.62
CA GLN A 253 -2.54 5.92 15.11
C GLN A 253 -1.43 6.68 14.36
N PRO A 254 -1.07 7.89 14.79
CA PRO A 254 -0.07 8.71 14.09
C PRO A 254 1.32 8.06 13.99
N GLN A 255 1.64 7.15 14.91
CA GLN A 255 2.90 6.40 14.92
C GLN A 255 2.92 5.24 13.92
N HIS A 256 1.77 4.89 13.30
CA HIS A 256 1.72 3.80 12.33
C HIS A 256 2.50 4.18 11.07
N PRO A 257 3.41 3.31 10.57
CA PRO A 257 4.33 3.63 9.49
C PRO A 257 3.65 4.10 8.20
N ALA A 258 2.43 3.63 7.91
CA ALA A 258 1.67 4.09 6.74
C ALA A 258 1.49 5.62 6.69
N PHE A 259 1.59 6.31 7.84
CA PHE A 259 1.38 7.76 7.94
C PHE A 259 2.68 8.56 8.07
N TYR A 260 3.84 7.95 7.92
CA TYR A 260 5.09 8.69 7.86
C TYR A 260 5.06 9.72 6.73
N GLY A 261 5.55 10.93 7.02
CA GLY A 261 5.54 12.05 6.09
C GLY A 261 4.21 12.81 5.95
N TYR A 262 3.14 12.36 6.59
CA TYR A 262 1.88 13.11 6.66
C TYR A 262 1.87 14.01 7.89
N ALA A 263 1.98 15.32 7.67
CA ALA A 263 2.02 16.30 8.75
C ALA A 263 0.66 16.47 9.46
N ASN A 264 -0.44 16.11 8.80
CA ASN A 264 -1.79 16.31 9.30
C ASN A 264 -2.46 14.98 9.65
N ALA A 265 -3.24 14.98 10.72
CA ALA A 265 -4.09 13.85 11.09
C ALA A 265 -5.25 13.60 10.10
N LYS A 266 -5.46 14.50 9.13
CA LYS A 266 -6.51 14.42 8.12
C LYS A 266 -5.88 14.36 6.75
N ILE A 267 -6.22 13.32 5.99
CA ILE A 267 -5.62 13.04 4.69
C ILE A 267 -6.73 12.92 3.64
N PRO A 268 -6.67 13.70 2.54
CA PRO A 268 -7.55 13.50 1.38
C PRO A 268 -7.25 12.16 0.69
N VAL A 269 -8.24 11.28 0.58
CA VAL A 269 -8.09 9.97 -0.03
C VAL A 269 -9.19 9.66 -1.02
N ASN A 270 -8.92 8.84 -2.01
CA ASN A 270 -9.94 8.36 -2.94
C ASN A 270 -10.73 7.19 -2.35
N TYR A 271 -12.05 7.32 -2.34
CA TYR A 271 -12.96 6.23 -2.00
C TYR A 271 -13.74 5.79 -3.24
N ALA A 272 -13.28 4.75 -3.89
CA ALA A 272 -13.90 4.21 -5.09
C ALA A 272 -14.70 2.94 -4.76
N SER A 273 -15.87 3.10 -4.17
CA SER A 273 -16.80 2.00 -3.83
C SER A 273 -16.17 0.89 -2.97
N GLY A 274 -15.28 1.26 -2.05
CA GLY A 274 -14.69 0.31 -1.10
C GLY A 274 -15.73 -0.28 -0.14
N PRO A 275 -15.43 -1.38 0.55
CA PRO A 275 -16.35 -1.97 1.51
C PRO A 275 -16.50 -1.07 2.75
N MET A 276 -17.66 -1.09 3.37
CA MET A 276 -17.81 -0.59 4.73
C MET A 276 -17.44 -1.70 5.69
N LEU A 277 -16.32 -1.55 6.38
CA LEU A 277 -15.87 -2.51 7.38
C LEU A 277 -16.31 -2.11 8.78
N ALA A 278 -16.43 -3.09 9.65
CA ALA A 278 -16.62 -2.92 11.07
C ALA A 278 -15.78 -3.92 11.85
N VAL A 279 -15.42 -3.53 13.08
CA VAL A 279 -14.76 -4.40 14.06
C VAL A 279 -15.69 -4.47 15.28
N PRO A 280 -16.84 -5.18 15.19
CA PRO A 280 -17.99 -5.02 16.08
C PRO A 280 -17.73 -5.49 17.50
N PHE A 281 -16.89 -6.47 17.69
CA PHE A 281 -16.54 -6.97 19.01
C PHE A 281 -15.28 -6.30 19.55
N ALA A 282 -15.00 -5.12 19.04
CA ALA A 282 -13.71 -4.49 19.18
C ALA A 282 -13.62 -3.69 20.47
N LYS A 283 -13.19 -4.38 21.34
CA LYS A 283 -12.18 -3.88 22.25
C LYS A 283 -10.78 -4.08 21.59
N ARG A 284 -10.67 -3.68 20.31
CA ARG A 284 -9.44 -3.78 19.49
C ARG A 284 -9.20 -2.48 18.72
N PRO A 285 -9.21 -1.31 19.40
CA PRO A 285 -8.94 -0.04 18.73
C PRO A 285 -7.54 -0.01 18.08
N GLU A 286 -6.63 -0.84 18.57
CA GLU A 286 -5.29 -1.01 18.04
C GLU A 286 -5.22 -1.57 16.62
N TRP A 287 -6.31 -2.11 16.08
CA TRP A 287 -6.37 -2.54 14.70
C TRP A 287 -6.79 -1.43 13.73
N VAL A 288 -7.38 -0.35 14.26
CA VAL A 288 -7.90 0.75 13.44
C VAL A 288 -6.84 1.84 13.33
N ALA A 289 -6.07 1.82 12.26
CA ALA A 289 -5.06 2.84 12.02
C ALA A 289 -5.66 4.17 11.57
N ALA A 290 -6.77 4.14 10.79
CA ALA A 290 -7.51 5.32 10.36
C ALA A 290 -8.99 5.03 10.13
N THR A 291 -9.82 6.09 10.23
CA THR A 291 -11.26 6.07 9.93
C THR A 291 -11.60 7.18 8.93
N PHE A 292 -12.78 7.11 8.33
CA PHE A 292 -13.36 8.27 7.65
C PHE A 292 -14.03 9.20 8.64
N ASN A 293 -13.91 10.51 8.45
CA ASN A 293 -14.62 11.49 9.27
C ASN A 293 -16.03 11.86 8.72
N GLY A 294 -16.36 11.34 7.54
CA GLY A 294 -17.65 11.57 6.87
C GLY A 294 -17.68 12.80 5.96
N THR A 295 -16.57 13.53 5.81
CA THR A 295 -16.47 14.68 4.92
C THR A 295 -16.14 14.26 3.49
N VAL A 296 -16.90 14.76 2.52
CA VAL A 296 -16.62 14.65 1.09
C VAL A 296 -15.98 15.98 0.65
N LEU A 297 -14.71 15.90 0.24
CA LEU A 297 -13.94 17.08 -0.15
C LEU A 297 -14.17 17.45 -1.62
N SER A 298 -14.35 16.46 -2.48
CA SER A 298 -14.55 16.65 -3.91
C SER A 298 -15.24 15.44 -4.53
N GLY A 299 -15.94 15.65 -5.63
CA GLY A 299 -16.61 14.60 -6.38
C GLY A 299 -18.02 14.27 -5.88
N LEU A 300 -18.65 13.30 -6.55
CA LEU A 300 -20.04 12.93 -6.27
C LEU A 300 -20.09 11.89 -5.14
N ALA A 301 -20.85 12.20 -4.08
CA ALA A 301 -21.25 11.22 -3.08
C ALA A 301 -22.70 11.49 -2.63
N ARG A 302 -23.49 10.44 -2.46
CA ARG A 302 -24.78 10.47 -1.76
C ARG A 302 -24.65 9.65 -0.49
N GLY A 303 -25.16 10.15 0.62
CA GLY A 303 -25.09 9.46 1.90
C GLY A 303 -23.68 9.40 2.50
N GLY A 304 -22.75 10.30 2.15
CA GLY A 304 -21.37 10.32 2.61
C GLY A 304 -21.21 10.27 4.13
N ALA A 305 -22.17 10.82 4.89
CA ALA A 305 -22.19 10.74 6.36
C ALA A 305 -22.19 9.29 6.89
N ALA A 306 -22.66 8.31 6.11
CA ALA A 306 -22.63 6.90 6.49
C ALA A 306 -21.21 6.33 6.61
N MET A 307 -20.22 6.99 6.02
CA MET A 307 -18.81 6.62 6.15
C MET A 307 -18.21 7.03 7.50
N LYS A 308 -18.84 7.98 8.20
CA LYS A 308 -18.29 8.50 9.46
C LYS A 308 -17.98 7.39 10.45
N ASN A 309 -16.77 7.42 11.01
CA ASN A 309 -16.21 6.45 11.93
C ASN A 309 -16.03 5.01 11.37
N LYS A 310 -16.27 4.79 10.07
CA LYS A 310 -15.94 3.51 9.45
C LYS A 310 -14.43 3.39 9.26
N PRO A 311 -13.84 2.21 9.50
CA PRO A 311 -12.43 1.99 9.24
C PRO A 311 -12.04 2.30 7.79
N ALA A 312 -10.99 3.10 7.62
CA ALA A 312 -10.37 3.41 6.34
C ALA A 312 -9.10 2.57 6.11
N LEU A 313 -8.35 2.34 7.19
CA LEU A 313 -7.21 1.43 7.23
C LEU A 313 -7.27 0.60 8.51
N LEU A 314 -7.20 -0.71 8.34
CA LEU A 314 -7.03 -1.69 9.41
C LEU A 314 -5.68 -2.38 9.25
N ASP A 315 -4.97 -2.60 10.36
CA ASP A 315 -3.79 -3.45 10.45
C ASP A 315 -4.03 -4.56 11.48
N ILE A 316 -4.15 -5.79 11.02
CA ILE A 316 -4.67 -6.91 11.79
C ILE A 316 -3.61 -8.01 11.86
N PRO A 317 -3.11 -8.35 13.06
CA PRO A 317 -2.21 -9.48 13.23
C PRO A 317 -2.94 -10.81 13.00
N VAL A 318 -2.34 -11.68 12.20
CA VAL A 318 -2.86 -13.03 11.89
C VAL A 318 -1.71 -14.03 11.89
N GLY A 319 -1.66 -14.91 12.87
CA GLY A 319 -0.52 -15.82 13.04
C GLY A 319 0.77 -15.07 13.28
N GLN A 320 1.78 -15.31 12.46
CA GLN A 320 3.07 -14.61 12.52
C GLN A 320 3.12 -13.39 11.59
N GLY A 321 2.13 -13.20 10.71
CA GLY A 321 2.03 -12.10 9.77
C GLY A 321 0.94 -11.11 10.12
N ARG A 322 0.49 -10.36 9.12
CA ARG A 322 -0.58 -9.35 9.27
C ARG A 322 -1.33 -9.11 7.97
N VAL A 323 -2.53 -8.58 8.09
CA VAL A 323 -3.37 -8.16 6.97
C VAL A 323 -3.66 -6.67 7.10
N LEU A 324 -3.30 -5.90 6.08
CA LEU A 324 -3.65 -4.49 5.98
C LEU A 324 -4.83 -4.34 5.01
N LEU A 325 -5.94 -3.82 5.53
CA LEU A 325 -7.16 -3.60 4.75
C LEU A 325 -7.33 -2.11 4.48
N PHE A 326 -7.01 -1.68 3.27
CA PHE A 326 -7.33 -0.34 2.78
C PHE A 326 -8.72 -0.36 2.16
N THR A 327 -9.71 0.24 2.81
CA THR A 327 -11.03 0.43 2.17
C THR A 327 -11.01 1.54 1.13
N THR A 328 -9.92 2.30 1.06
CA THR A 328 -9.57 3.27 0.03
C THR A 328 -8.81 2.60 -1.12
N ASN A 329 -8.60 3.32 -2.21
CA ASN A 329 -7.79 2.85 -3.33
C ASN A 329 -6.72 3.89 -3.69
N PRO A 330 -5.56 3.87 -3.00
CA PRO A 330 -4.52 4.89 -3.17
C PRO A 330 -4.02 5.08 -4.60
N MET A 331 -4.06 4.02 -5.42
CA MET A 331 -3.58 4.08 -6.81
C MET A 331 -4.69 4.32 -7.85
N TYR A 332 -5.92 4.68 -7.40
CA TYR A 332 -7.06 4.81 -8.29
C TYR A 332 -6.85 5.84 -9.41
N ARG A 333 -6.72 5.33 -10.63
CA ARG A 333 -6.64 6.13 -11.88
C ARG A 333 -5.56 7.22 -11.85
N TRP A 334 -4.49 7.05 -11.09
CA TRP A 334 -3.43 8.06 -10.94
C TRP A 334 -3.96 9.43 -10.48
N LYS A 335 -5.08 9.44 -9.76
CA LYS A 335 -5.89 10.64 -9.53
C LYS A 335 -5.38 11.51 -8.39
N ASN A 336 -4.84 10.89 -7.34
CA ASN A 336 -4.45 11.58 -6.10
C ASN A 336 -3.04 11.17 -5.64
N PRO A 337 -1.98 11.74 -6.22
CA PRO A 337 -0.60 11.39 -5.83
C PRO A 337 -0.30 11.60 -4.35
N GLY A 338 -1.05 12.48 -3.66
CA GLY A 338 -0.87 12.73 -2.23
C GLY A 338 -1.21 11.52 -1.33
N GLU A 339 -1.94 10.52 -1.83
CA GLU A 339 -2.25 9.30 -1.07
C GLU A 339 -1.35 8.09 -1.42
N PHE A 340 -0.50 8.19 -2.46
CA PHE A 340 0.39 7.09 -2.85
C PHE A 340 1.35 6.70 -1.72
N GLY A 341 1.77 7.70 -0.94
CA GLY A 341 2.61 7.51 0.24
C GLY A 341 2.03 6.50 1.24
N LEU A 342 0.71 6.39 1.37
CA LEU A 342 0.07 5.40 2.25
C LEU A 342 0.46 3.97 1.87
N LEU A 343 0.44 3.64 0.57
CA LEU A 343 0.85 2.33 0.07
C LEU A 343 2.38 2.18 0.08
N PHE A 344 3.12 3.18 -0.39
CA PHE A 344 4.59 3.12 -0.44
C PHE A 344 5.22 2.97 0.93
N ASN A 345 4.73 3.68 1.92
CA ASN A 345 5.17 3.54 3.31
C ASN A 345 4.88 2.13 3.83
N THR A 346 3.68 1.59 3.54
CA THR A 346 3.32 0.23 3.95
C THR A 346 4.25 -0.82 3.31
N LEU A 347 4.71 -0.60 2.08
CA LEU A 347 5.67 -1.48 1.41
C LEU A 347 7.08 -1.33 1.97
N MET A 348 7.55 -0.11 2.21
CA MET A 348 8.89 0.16 2.75
C MET A 348 9.06 -0.32 4.19
N HIS A 349 8.00 -0.24 5.00
CA HIS A 349 8.01 -0.56 6.43
C HIS A 349 7.18 -1.82 6.74
N TYR A 350 7.15 -2.78 5.80
CA TYR A 350 6.32 -3.99 5.92
C TYR A 350 6.67 -4.84 7.14
N ASN A 351 7.92 -4.81 7.58
CA ASN A 351 8.46 -5.55 8.71
C ASN A 351 8.42 -4.77 10.03
N ASP A 352 8.10 -3.47 9.99
CA ASP A 352 7.86 -2.68 11.20
C ASP A 352 6.45 -2.96 11.73
N ARG A 353 6.38 -3.47 12.95
CA ARG A 353 5.12 -3.79 13.63
C ARG A 353 4.92 -2.79 14.75
N VAL A 354 3.83 -2.05 14.70
CA VAL A 354 3.39 -1.32 15.90
C VAL A 354 3.09 -2.35 16.97
N PRO A 355 3.82 -2.37 18.11
CA PRO A 355 3.57 -3.35 19.17
C PRO A 355 2.11 -3.29 19.60
N ALA A 356 1.42 -4.43 19.64
CA ALA A 356 0.10 -4.52 20.20
C ALA A 356 0.17 -4.08 21.68
N GLY A 357 -0.29 -2.86 21.99
CA GLY A 357 -0.29 -2.32 23.35
C GLY A 357 0.43 -0.97 23.56
N ALA A 358 1.04 -0.37 22.56
CA ALA A 358 1.68 0.96 22.68
C ALA A 358 0.68 2.14 22.80
N GLY A 359 -0.61 1.87 22.76
CA GLY A 359 -1.69 2.88 22.74
C GLY A 359 -2.57 2.95 24.00
N SER A 360 -2.18 2.35 25.12
CA SER A 360 -2.98 2.48 26.35
C SER A 360 -2.10 2.41 27.60
N ARG A 361 -1.52 3.52 28.00
CA ARG A 361 -1.32 3.90 29.39
C ARG A 361 -1.80 5.32 29.60
#